data_957f4ec878eeae1c7e2c324295d2c20a
#
_entry.id   957f4ec878eeae1c7e2c324295d2c20a
#
_cell.length_a   1.000
_cell.length_b   1.000
_cell.length_c   1.000
_cell.angle_alpha   90.00
_cell.angle_beta   90.00
_cell.angle_gamma   90.00
#
_symmetry.space_group_name_H-M   'P 1'
#
loop_
_entity.id
_entity.type
_entity.pdbx_description
1 polymer ?
#
loop_
_entity_poly.entity_id
_entity_poly.type
_entity_poly.pdbx_seq_one_letter_code
_entity_poly.pdbx_strand_id
1 'polypeptide(L)'
;MTHPDRRTFISHAFGAGALFAATPANAMTPGRVLLPPKGHGAVLDEAYWGLVKESFPLSPGLVLMNAANLCPSPFVVQEAVFEWTRDVDADASFQNRAKFSSLQEASREAVARHIGADPEEIALTRNTSEGNNTVVSGLDLTAGDEVLLWDQNHPTNSTSWDERASVEGFEVRRISTPPASESPGELIDAFRSAMTN
;
A
#
# COMPACT_ATOMS: atom_id res chain seq x y z
N MET A 1 21.11 -24.51 32.19
CA MET A 1 20.63 -24.50 30.78
C MET A 1 21.73 -23.88 29.94
N THR A 2 22.48 -24.70 29.21
CA THR A 2 23.58 -24.26 28.35
C THR A 2 22.98 -23.71 27.04
N HIS A 3 23.28 -22.45 26.73
CA HIS A 3 22.91 -21.86 25.45
C HIS A 3 23.59 -22.62 24.31
N PRO A 4 22.85 -22.94 23.21
CA PRO A 4 23.49 -23.57 22.06
C PRO A 4 24.51 -22.60 21.45
N ASP A 5 25.65 -23.12 21.04
CA ASP A 5 26.68 -22.33 20.41
C ASP A 5 26.24 -21.87 18.97
N ARG A 6 26.96 -20.89 18.42
CA ARG A 6 26.63 -20.33 17.09
C ARG A 6 26.61 -21.40 15.98
N ARG A 7 27.43 -22.44 16.07
CA ARG A 7 27.50 -23.51 15.07
C ARG A 7 26.26 -24.40 15.13
N THR A 8 25.79 -24.70 16.33
CA THR A 8 24.58 -25.50 16.58
C THR A 8 23.34 -24.74 16.11
N PHE A 9 23.27 -23.41 16.32
CA PHE A 9 22.19 -22.58 15.80
C PHE A 9 22.14 -22.57 14.26
N ILE A 10 23.28 -22.39 13.60
CA ILE A 10 23.38 -22.38 12.13
C ILE A 10 23.00 -23.74 11.55
N SER A 11 23.46 -24.86 12.14
CA SER A 11 23.11 -26.20 11.65
C SER A 11 21.62 -26.53 11.79
N HIS A 12 20.94 -26.03 12.84
CA HIS A 12 19.50 -26.20 12.99
C HIS A 12 18.70 -25.30 12.03
N ALA A 13 19.18 -24.08 11.74
CA ALA A 13 18.55 -23.19 10.77
C ALA A 13 18.62 -23.75 9.34
N PHE A 14 19.72 -24.39 8.97
CA PHE A 14 19.85 -25.05 7.66
C PHE A 14 19.24 -26.46 7.61
N GLY A 15 19.14 -27.15 8.72
CA GLY A 15 18.53 -28.49 8.78
C GLY A 15 17.00 -28.47 8.70
N ALA A 16 16.35 -27.39 9.15
CA ALA A 16 14.90 -27.21 9.03
C ALA A 16 14.45 -26.83 7.60
N GLY A 17 15.36 -26.32 6.78
CA GLY A 17 15.07 -25.95 5.39
C GLY A 17 14.96 -27.12 4.41
N ALA A 18 15.33 -28.34 4.81
CA ALA A 18 15.39 -29.50 3.91
C ALA A 18 14.07 -30.30 3.82
N LEU A 19 13.00 -29.90 4.49
CA LEU A 19 11.71 -30.61 4.50
C LEU A 19 10.56 -29.86 3.77
N PHE A 20 10.81 -28.70 3.19
CA PHE A 20 9.96 -28.21 2.14
C PHE A 20 10.42 -28.86 0.81
N ALA A 21 9.98 -30.11 0.59
CA ALA A 21 9.97 -30.68 -0.73
C ALA A 21 9.20 -29.67 -1.62
N ALA A 22 9.96 -28.97 -2.43
CA ALA A 22 9.41 -28.12 -3.47
C ALA A 22 8.53 -29.02 -4.35
N THR A 23 7.22 -28.93 -4.17
CA THR A 23 6.36 -29.12 -5.33
C THR A 23 6.91 -28.18 -6.38
N PRO A 24 7.25 -28.65 -7.58
CA PRO A 24 7.59 -27.75 -8.65
C PRO A 24 6.35 -26.88 -8.86
N ALA A 25 6.33 -25.68 -8.28
CA ALA A 25 5.56 -24.62 -8.85
C ALA A 25 6.03 -24.64 -10.31
N ASN A 26 5.14 -24.97 -11.23
CA ASN A 26 5.37 -24.68 -12.62
C ASN A 26 5.80 -23.23 -12.66
N ALA A 27 7.10 -23.00 -12.70
CA ALA A 27 7.67 -21.71 -12.98
C ALA A 27 7.30 -21.41 -14.44
N MET A 28 6.07 -20.99 -14.62
CA MET A 28 5.75 -20.19 -15.79
C MET A 28 6.70 -19.00 -15.67
N THR A 29 7.71 -19.01 -16.51
CA THR A 29 8.47 -17.78 -16.78
C THR A 29 7.41 -16.79 -17.28
N PRO A 30 7.06 -15.75 -16.51
CA PRO A 30 6.00 -14.87 -16.93
C PRO A 30 6.51 -14.16 -18.19
N GLY A 31 5.90 -14.46 -19.32
CA GLY A 31 6.12 -13.66 -20.50
C GLY A 31 5.78 -12.23 -20.14
N ARG A 32 6.69 -11.28 -20.37
CA ARG A 32 6.47 -9.85 -20.14
C ARG A 32 5.26 -9.42 -20.96
N VAL A 33 4.07 -9.41 -20.34
CA VAL A 33 2.86 -8.87 -20.97
C VAL A 33 3.03 -7.37 -21.05
N LEU A 34 3.38 -6.87 -22.23
CA LEU A 34 3.37 -5.45 -22.52
C LEU A 34 1.92 -5.06 -22.80
N LEU A 35 1.31 -4.35 -21.86
CA LEU A 35 0.01 -3.74 -22.11
C LEU A 35 0.16 -2.73 -23.26
N PRO A 36 -0.68 -2.80 -24.29
CA PRO A 36 -0.65 -1.79 -25.34
C PRO A 36 -0.92 -0.41 -24.74
N PRO A 37 -0.21 0.64 -25.21
CA PRO A 37 -0.43 1.98 -24.71
C PRO A 37 -1.89 2.38 -24.94
N LYS A 38 -2.53 2.97 -23.92
CA LYS A 38 -3.85 3.56 -24.06
C LYS A 38 -3.75 4.71 -25.09
N GLY A 39 -4.26 4.48 -26.30
CA GLY A 39 -4.57 5.60 -27.18
C GLY A 39 -5.68 6.45 -26.56
N HIS A 40 -5.57 7.77 -26.59
CA HIS A 40 -6.68 8.67 -26.23
C HIS A 40 -7.91 8.27 -27.06
N GLY A 41 -8.98 7.79 -26.40
CA GLY A 41 -10.21 7.36 -27.07
C GLY A 41 -10.28 5.87 -27.45
N ALA A 42 -9.30 5.05 -27.10
CA ALA A 42 -9.39 3.62 -27.30
C ALA A 42 -10.53 3.04 -26.45
N VAL A 43 -11.46 2.35 -27.10
CA VAL A 43 -12.47 1.52 -26.42
C VAL A 43 -11.71 0.37 -25.76
N LEU A 44 -11.77 0.28 -24.43
CA LEU A 44 -11.18 -0.81 -23.66
C LEU A 44 -12.13 -2.00 -23.78
N ASP A 45 -11.81 -2.92 -24.68
CA ASP A 45 -12.58 -4.15 -24.92
C ASP A 45 -12.15 -5.30 -23.97
N GLU A 46 -12.86 -6.40 -24.03
CA GLU A 46 -12.58 -7.59 -23.23
C GLU A 46 -11.20 -8.19 -23.51
N ALA A 47 -10.66 -8.02 -24.71
CA ALA A 47 -9.32 -8.48 -25.05
C ALA A 47 -8.25 -7.69 -24.29
N TYR A 48 -8.42 -6.37 -24.19
CA TYR A 48 -7.54 -5.52 -23.37
C TYR A 48 -7.58 -5.93 -21.89
N TRP A 49 -8.78 -6.11 -21.33
CA TRP A 49 -8.93 -6.52 -19.93
C TRP A 49 -8.42 -7.93 -19.67
N GLY A 50 -8.48 -8.83 -20.68
CA GLY A 50 -7.81 -10.12 -20.65
C GLY A 50 -6.31 -9.99 -20.44
N LEU A 51 -5.62 -9.13 -21.20
CA LEU A 51 -4.20 -8.86 -21.05
C LEU A 51 -3.86 -8.23 -19.69
N VAL A 52 -4.71 -7.32 -19.19
CA VAL A 52 -4.55 -6.76 -17.84
C VAL A 52 -4.61 -7.87 -16.79
N LYS A 53 -5.59 -8.76 -16.87
CA LYS A 53 -5.74 -9.88 -15.94
C LYS A 53 -4.53 -10.82 -15.98
N GLU A 54 -4.01 -11.14 -17.17
CA GLU A 54 -2.85 -11.99 -17.36
C GLU A 54 -1.55 -11.35 -16.82
N SER A 55 -1.51 -10.05 -16.61
CA SER A 55 -0.36 -9.36 -16.02
C SER A 55 -0.22 -9.56 -14.50
N PHE A 56 -1.18 -10.22 -13.85
CA PHE A 56 -1.17 -10.50 -12.41
C PHE A 56 -1.03 -12.00 -12.12
N PRO A 57 -0.32 -12.39 -11.03
CA PRO A 57 -0.09 -13.79 -10.65
C PRO A 57 -1.29 -14.43 -9.95
N LEU A 58 -2.49 -14.16 -10.40
CA LEU A 58 -3.70 -14.69 -9.79
C LEU A 58 -3.91 -16.16 -10.18
N SER A 59 -4.32 -16.98 -9.23
CA SER A 59 -4.68 -18.38 -9.50
C SER A 59 -5.85 -18.46 -10.48
N PRO A 60 -5.85 -19.44 -11.39
CA PRO A 60 -6.96 -19.64 -12.31
C PRO A 60 -8.30 -19.76 -11.56
N GLY A 61 -9.30 -19.01 -12.02
CA GLY A 61 -10.65 -19.02 -11.44
C GLY A 61 -10.82 -18.11 -10.20
N LEU A 62 -9.74 -17.54 -9.66
CA LEU A 62 -9.86 -16.56 -8.58
C LEU A 62 -10.38 -15.22 -9.12
N VAL A 63 -11.47 -14.75 -8.55
CA VAL A 63 -12.01 -13.40 -8.77
C VAL A 63 -11.83 -12.60 -7.49
N LEU A 64 -10.87 -11.69 -7.49
CA LEU A 64 -10.58 -10.84 -6.33
C LEU A 64 -11.55 -9.66 -6.31
N MET A 65 -12.52 -9.68 -5.39
CA MET A 65 -13.56 -8.65 -5.25
C MET A 65 -13.19 -7.56 -4.23
N ASN A 66 -12.16 -7.79 -3.42
CA ASN A 66 -11.69 -6.81 -2.44
C ASN A 66 -10.15 -6.82 -2.39
N ALA A 67 -9.54 -5.74 -2.84
CA ALA A 67 -8.10 -5.52 -2.83
C ALA A 67 -7.70 -4.32 -1.94
N ALA A 68 -8.61 -3.84 -1.08
CA ALA A 68 -8.38 -2.64 -0.29
C ALA A 68 -7.21 -2.79 0.70
N ASN A 69 -7.08 -3.97 1.31
CA ASN A 69 -6.05 -4.24 2.30
C ASN A 69 -4.81 -4.94 1.72
N LEU A 70 -5.03 -5.84 0.77
CA LEU A 70 -3.97 -6.61 0.12
C LEU A 70 -4.26 -6.72 -1.37
N CYS A 71 -3.40 -6.10 -2.19
CA CYS A 71 -3.51 -6.13 -3.64
C CYS A 71 -2.32 -6.90 -4.24
N PRO A 72 -2.55 -7.83 -5.16
CA PRO A 72 -1.45 -8.50 -5.86
C PRO A 72 -0.68 -7.50 -6.73
N SER A 73 0.64 -7.62 -6.74
CA SER A 73 1.48 -6.84 -7.64
C SER A 73 1.54 -7.50 -9.02
N PRO A 74 1.45 -6.74 -10.12
CA PRO A 74 1.66 -7.28 -11.46
C PRO A 74 3.10 -7.80 -11.63
N PHE A 75 3.30 -8.73 -12.56
CA PHE A 75 4.61 -9.36 -12.78
C PHE A 75 5.72 -8.36 -13.02
N VAL A 76 5.49 -7.30 -13.80
CA VAL A 76 6.48 -6.26 -14.08
C VAL A 76 6.98 -5.56 -12.80
N VAL A 77 6.13 -5.38 -11.81
CA VAL A 77 6.49 -4.79 -10.52
C VAL A 77 7.29 -5.81 -9.69
N GLN A 78 6.85 -7.08 -9.66
CA GLN A 78 7.58 -8.12 -8.94
C GLN A 78 8.99 -8.32 -9.49
N GLU A 79 9.14 -8.36 -10.81
CA GLU A 79 10.44 -8.49 -11.47
C GLU A 79 11.36 -7.31 -11.12
N ALA A 80 10.84 -6.08 -11.17
CA ALA A 80 11.62 -4.90 -10.80
C ALA A 80 12.07 -4.95 -9.32
N VAL A 81 11.20 -5.36 -8.40
CA VAL A 81 11.55 -5.53 -6.98
C VAL A 81 12.64 -6.58 -6.80
N PHE A 82 12.55 -7.73 -7.47
CA PHE A 82 13.57 -8.77 -7.40
C PHE A 82 14.90 -8.33 -8.03
N GLU A 83 14.87 -7.58 -9.12
CA GLU A 83 16.07 -7.04 -9.76
C GLU A 83 16.79 -6.07 -8.82
N TRP A 84 16.10 -5.09 -8.26
CA TRP A 84 16.68 -4.13 -7.33
C TRP A 84 17.15 -4.78 -6.02
N THR A 85 16.45 -5.80 -5.54
CA THR A 85 16.89 -6.57 -4.36
C THR A 85 18.20 -7.27 -4.64
N ARG A 86 18.33 -7.97 -5.77
CA ARG A 86 19.59 -8.62 -6.17
C ARG A 86 20.75 -7.63 -6.38
N ASP A 87 20.44 -6.47 -6.93
CA ASP A 87 21.44 -5.41 -7.13
C ASP A 87 22.02 -4.91 -5.81
N VAL A 88 21.15 -4.66 -4.82
CA VAL A 88 21.57 -4.24 -3.47
C VAL A 88 22.32 -5.36 -2.74
N ASP A 89 21.87 -6.59 -2.86
CA ASP A 89 22.54 -7.74 -2.24
C ASP A 89 23.90 -8.04 -2.87
N ALA A 90 24.06 -7.77 -4.16
CA ALA A 90 25.33 -7.93 -4.87
C ALA A 90 26.33 -6.83 -4.50
N ASP A 91 25.88 -5.60 -4.27
CA ASP A 91 26.70 -4.47 -3.85
C ASP A 91 25.95 -3.59 -2.84
N ALA A 92 26.12 -3.89 -1.56
CA ALA A 92 25.52 -3.13 -0.46
C ALA A 92 26.31 -1.84 -0.11
N SER A 93 27.24 -1.40 -0.96
CA SER A 93 28.05 -0.20 -0.73
C SER A 93 27.22 1.07 -0.70
N PHE A 94 27.76 2.10 -0.08
CA PHE A 94 27.17 3.42 -0.06
C PHE A 94 27.08 4.02 -1.48
N GLN A 95 28.08 3.77 -2.31
CA GLN A 95 28.14 4.24 -3.69
C GLN A 95 27.02 3.64 -4.54
N ASN A 96 26.77 2.35 -4.41
CA ASN A 96 25.67 1.69 -5.14
C ASN A 96 24.30 2.24 -4.75
N ARG A 97 24.10 2.56 -3.47
CA ARG A 97 22.82 3.09 -2.97
C ARG A 97 22.53 4.53 -3.42
N ALA A 98 23.53 5.29 -3.85
CA ALA A 98 23.36 6.70 -4.26
C ALA A 98 22.35 6.88 -5.41
N LYS A 99 22.22 5.89 -6.30
CA LYS A 99 21.26 5.90 -7.42
C LYS A 99 19.80 5.90 -6.98
N PHE A 100 19.47 5.37 -5.78
CA PHE A 100 18.08 5.26 -5.32
C PHE A 100 17.45 6.63 -5.06
N SER A 101 18.22 7.67 -4.75
CA SER A 101 17.69 9.03 -4.59
C SER A 101 17.05 9.54 -5.88
N SER A 102 17.71 9.36 -7.02
CA SER A 102 17.16 9.78 -8.32
C SER A 102 15.97 8.90 -8.76
N LEU A 103 16.00 7.60 -8.45
CA LEU A 103 14.88 6.69 -8.74
C LEU A 103 13.64 7.03 -7.89
N GLN A 104 13.83 7.39 -6.63
CA GLN A 104 12.77 7.84 -5.76
C GLN A 104 12.15 9.14 -6.26
N GLU A 105 12.97 10.08 -6.70
CA GLU A 105 12.51 11.33 -7.28
C GLU A 105 11.71 11.10 -8.57
N ALA A 106 12.20 10.29 -9.48
CA ALA A 106 11.48 9.92 -10.69
C ALA A 106 10.12 9.24 -10.39
N SER A 107 10.05 8.45 -9.32
CA SER A 107 8.79 7.85 -8.85
C SER A 107 7.82 8.90 -8.32
N ARG A 108 8.31 9.86 -7.53
CA ARG A 108 7.55 10.99 -6.98
C ARG A 108 6.94 11.82 -8.11
N GLU A 109 7.74 12.18 -9.12
CA GLU A 109 7.29 12.91 -10.32
C GLU A 109 6.24 12.11 -11.12
N ALA A 110 6.43 10.79 -11.24
CA ALA A 110 5.48 9.95 -11.97
C ALA A 110 4.11 9.89 -11.26
N VAL A 111 4.10 9.79 -9.94
CA VAL A 111 2.87 9.84 -9.13
C VAL A 111 2.20 11.20 -9.28
N ALA A 112 2.94 12.30 -9.14
CA ALA A 112 2.44 13.66 -9.30
C ALA A 112 1.74 13.85 -10.64
N ARG A 113 2.40 13.48 -11.74
CA ARG A 113 1.79 13.54 -13.08
C ARG A 113 0.51 12.72 -13.20
N HIS A 114 0.46 11.55 -12.55
CA HIS A 114 -0.69 10.66 -12.64
C HIS A 114 -1.93 11.23 -11.95
N ILE A 115 -1.75 11.89 -10.81
CA ILE A 115 -2.86 12.46 -10.01
C ILE A 115 -3.11 13.94 -10.29
N GLY A 116 -2.30 14.60 -11.13
CA GLY A 116 -2.45 16.01 -11.48
C GLY A 116 -1.99 16.98 -10.40
N ALA A 117 -0.96 16.61 -9.63
CA ALA A 117 -0.33 17.42 -8.59
C ALA A 117 1.09 17.85 -8.99
N ASP A 118 1.66 18.82 -8.27
CA ASP A 118 3.07 19.12 -8.38
C ASP A 118 3.92 18.13 -7.58
N PRO A 119 5.14 17.76 -8.04
CA PRO A 119 5.99 16.84 -7.30
C PRO A 119 6.26 17.27 -5.85
N GLU A 120 6.32 18.58 -5.58
CA GLU A 120 6.53 19.11 -4.22
C GLU A 120 5.37 18.82 -3.27
N GLU A 121 4.18 18.48 -3.79
CA GLU A 121 3.01 18.11 -3.00
C GLU A 121 2.95 16.61 -2.68
N ILE A 122 3.93 15.81 -3.16
CA ILE A 122 3.94 14.36 -3.01
C ILE A 122 4.99 13.93 -1.99
N ALA A 123 4.55 13.22 -0.96
CA ALA A 123 5.40 12.46 -0.05
C ALA A 123 5.20 10.96 -0.30
N LEU A 124 6.26 10.25 -0.66
CA LEU A 124 6.23 8.79 -0.79
C LEU A 124 6.35 8.15 0.58
N THR A 125 5.36 7.37 0.98
CA THR A 125 5.32 6.65 2.26
C THR A 125 5.36 5.13 2.02
N ARG A 126 5.77 4.38 3.03
CA ARG A 126 5.86 2.91 2.94
C ARG A 126 4.49 2.23 2.91
N ASN A 127 3.50 2.84 3.54
CA ASN A 127 2.14 2.33 3.62
C ASN A 127 1.17 3.41 4.13
N THR A 128 -0.11 3.12 4.06
CA THR A 128 -1.18 4.03 4.49
C THR A 128 -1.10 4.37 5.99
N SER A 129 -0.65 3.45 6.85
CA SER A 129 -0.51 3.73 8.29
C SER A 129 0.52 4.81 8.56
N GLU A 130 1.66 4.79 7.84
CA GLU A 130 2.65 5.87 7.93
C GLU A 130 2.08 7.20 7.45
N GLY A 131 1.40 7.22 6.29
CA GLY A 131 0.76 8.42 5.77
C GLY A 131 -0.28 8.98 6.74
N ASN A 132 -1.17 8.14 7.27
CA ASN A 132 -2.16 8.54 8.26
C ASN A 132 -1.51 9.12 9.52
N ASN A 133 -0.50 8.45 10.08
CA ASN A 133 0.17 8.95 11.27
C ASN A 133 0.93 10.26 11.03
N THR A 134 1.47 10.47 9.83
CA THR A 134 2.09 11.75 9.45
C THR A 134 1.08 12.89 9.53
N VAL A 135 -0.13 12.69 8.99
CA VAL A 135 -1.22 13.69 9.07
C VAL A 135 -1.71 13.84 10.49
N VAL A 136 -2.04 12.74 11.17
CA VAL A 136 -2.54 12.74 12.55
C VAL A 136 -1.59 13.46 13.49
N SER A 137 -0.28 13.23 13.36
CA SER A 137 0.73 13.84 14.25
C SER A 137 1.15 15.24 13.82
N GLY A 138 0.93 15.62 12.56
CA GLY A 138 1.37 16.89 11.99
C GLY A 138 0.39 18.04 12.15
N LEU A 139 -0.86 17.79 12.50
CA LEU A 139 -1.85 18.83 12.71
C LEU A 139 -1.74 19.41 14.13
N ASP A 140 -1.77 20.74 14.26
CA ASP A 140 -1.81 21.44 15.55
C ASP A 140 -3.24 21.40 16.11
N LEU A 141 -3.52 20.36 16.92
CA LEU A 141 -4.80 20.17 17.61
C LEU A 141 -4.59 20.27 19.12
N THR A 142 -5.52 20.94 19.79
CA THR A 142 -5.49 21.19 21.23
C THR A 142 -6.85 20.92 21.87
N ALA A 143 -6.93 20.99 23.19
CA ALA A 143 -8.20 20.88 23.91
C ALA A 143 -9.20 21.94 23.42
N GLY A 144 -10.38 21.49 23.00
CA GLY A 144 -11.43 22.31 22.40
C GLY A 144 -11.56 22.17 20.88
N ASP A 145 -10.55 21.58 20.22
CA ASP A 145 -10.66 21.22 18.80
C ASP A 145 -11.44 19.92 18.64
N GLU A 146 -12.02 19.70 17.45
CA GLU A 146 -12.78 18.51 17.12
C GLU A 146 -12.28 17.87 15.84
N VAL A 147 -12.24 16.54 15.82
CA VAL A 147 -11.97 15.73 14.63
C VAL A 147 -13.19 14.89 14.32
N LEU A 148 -13.72 15.02 13.10
CA LEU A 148 -14.81 14.17 12.63
C LEU A 148 -14.27 12.93 11.93
N LEU A 149 -14.65 11.76 12.41
CA LEU A 149 -14.34 10.47 11.82
C LEU A 149 -15.59 9.76 11.33
N TRP A 150 -15.44 9.05 10.24
CA TRP A 150 -16.48 8.15 9.76
C TRP A 150 -16.34 6.77 10.44
N ASP A 151 -17.43 6.18 10.87
CA ASP A 151 -17.45 4.86 11.55
C ASP A 151 -16.96 3.70 10.65
N GLN A 152 -16.97 3.90 9.33
CA GLN A 152 -16.42 2.95 8.36
C GLN A 152 -14.93 3.18 8.04
N ASN A 153 -14.27 4.10 8.72
CA ASN A 153 -12.82 4.27 8.58
C ASN A 153 -12.08 2.98 9.00
N HIS A 154 -10.95 2.74 8.34
CA HIS A 154 -10.10 1.62 8.73
C HIS A 154 -9.67 1.73 10.19
N PRO A 155 -9.67 0.64 10.98
CA PRO A 155 -9.38 0.66 12.42
C PRO A 155 -8.06 1.36 12.78
N THR A 156 -6.98 1.17 11.98
CA THR A 156 -5.70 1.84 12.25
C THR A 156 -5.78 3.35 12.16
N ASN A 157 -6.60 3.89 11.26
CA ASN A 157 -6.84 5.34 11.19
C ASN A 157 -7.59 5.82 12.43
N SER A 158 -8.70 5.16 12.79
CA SER A 158 -9.51 5.52 13.95
C SER A 158 -8.71 5.46 15.26
N THR A 159 -7.93 4.40 15.46
CA THR A 159 -7.07 4.24 16.64
C THR A 159 -6.03 5.35 16.77
N SER A 160 -5.40 5.77 15.65
CA SER A 160 -4.40 6.84 15.70
C SER A 160 -4.99 8.17 16.20
N TRP A 161 -6.22 8.49 15.80
CA TRP A 161 -6.91 9.68 16.29
C TRP A 161 -7.32 9.57 17.75
N ASP A 162 -7.85 8.41 18.18
CA ASP A 162 -8.25 8.17 19.58
C ASP A 162 -7.05 8.27 20.55
N GLU A 163 -5.95 7.64 20.20
CA GLU A 163 -4.73 7.67 21.01
C GLU A 163 -4.21 9.11 21.15
N ARG A 164 -4.14 9.85 20.05
CA ARG A 164 -3.69 11.24 20.10
C ARG A 164 -4.65 12.13 20.89
N ALA A 165 -5.96 12.00 20.69
CA ALA A 165 -6.96 12.74 21.41
C ALA A 165 -6.87 12.52 22.94
N SER A 166 -6.57 11.28 23.36
CA SER A 166 -6.37 10.96 24.77
C SER A 166 -5.19 11.70 25.43
N VAL A 167 -4.20 12.10 24.62
CA VAL A 167 -3.00 12.82 25.09
C VAL A 167 -3.17 14.34 24.97
N GLU A 168 -3.69 14.82 23.84
CA GLU A 168 -3.76 16.24 23.51
C GLU A 168 -5.07 16.91 23.99
N GLY A 169 -6.11 16.12 24.25
CA GLY A 169 -7.36 16.60 24.85
C GLY A 169 -8.37 17.18 23.86
N PHE A 170 -8.18 17.04 22.55
CA PHE A 170 -9.21 17.36 21.57
C PHE A 170 -10.28 16.24 21.51
N GLU A 171 -11.44 16.52 20.90
CA GLU A 171 -12.56 15.58 20.81
C GLU A 171 -12.55 14.83 19.49
N VAL A 172 -12.77 13.51 19.54
CA VAL A 172 -13.03 12.68 18.35
C VAL A 172 -14.52 12.35 18.27
N ARG A 173 -15.19 12.93 17.28
CA ARG A 173 -16.60 12.69 16.98
C ARG A 173 -16.75 11.70 15.83
N ARG A 174 -17.65 10.73 16.00
CA ARG A 174 -17.90 9.72 14.95
C ARG A 174 -19.27 9.95 14.34
N ILE A 175 -19.28 9.86 13.02
CA ILE A 175 -20.49 9.90 12.22
C ILE A 175 -20.76 8.52 11.63
N SER A 176 -22.03 8.09 11.74
CA SER A 176 -22.54 6.92 11.04
C SER A 176 -23.34 7.36 9.83
N THR A 177 -23.15 6.67 8.73
CA THR A 177 -23.94 6.86 7.52
C THR A 177 -24.85 5.67 7.28
N PRO A 178 -25.99 5.85 6.62
CA PRO A 178 -26.87 4.75 6.26
C PRO A 178 -26.12 3.65 5.49
N PRO A 179 -26.31 2.35 5.80
CA PRO A 179 -25.64 1.25 5.11
C PRO A 179 -25.93 1.20 3.61
N ALA A 180 -27.07 1.74 3.19
CA ALA A 180 -27.51 1.84 1.81
C ALA A 180 -28.05 3.25 1.58
N SER A 181 -27.15 4.21 1.35
CA SER A 181 -27.56 5.57 0.98
C SER A 181 -28.16 5.58 -0.40
N GLU A 182 -29.33 6.20 -0.53
CA GLU A 182 -30.03 6.35 -1.81
C GLU A 182 -29.46 7.51 -2.64
N SER A 183 -28.75 8.43 -2.00
CA SER A 183 -28.14 9.60 -2.67
C SER A 183 -26.84 10.06 -2.02
N PRO A 184 -25.94 10.71 -2.76
CA PRO A 184 -24.77 11.39 -2.18
C PRO A 184 -25.15 12.48 -1.18
N GLY A 185 -26.36 13.09 -1.31
CA GLY A 185 -26.86 14.12 -0.41
C GLY A 185 -26.96 13.63 1.04
N GLU A 186 -27.45 12.42 1.27
CA GLU A 186 -27.54 11.83 2.60
C GLU A 186 -26.21 11.73 3.31
N LEU A 187 -25.16 11.33 2.57
CA LEU A 187 -23.80 11.25 3.10
C LEU A 187 -23.27 12.65 3.45
N ILE A 188 -23.45 13.62 2.56
CA ILE A 188 -23.02 15.01 2.77
C ILE A 188 -23.73 15.60 3.98
N ASP A 189 -25.02 15.38 4.12
CA ASP A 189 -25.82 15.92 5.22
C ASP A 189 -25.45 15.30 6.56
N ALA A 190 -25.07 14.01 6.62
CA ALA A 190 -24.56 13.38 7.81
C ALA A 190 -23.28 14.08 8.33
N PHE A 191 -22.33 14.35 7.44
CA PHE A 191 -21.11 15.10 7.79
C PHE A 191 -21.42 16.54 8.18
N ARG A 192 -22.21 17.26 7.38
CA ARG A 192 -22.56 18.65 7.64
C ARG A 192 -23.27 18.83 8.98
N SER A 193 -24.17 17.92 9.33
CA SER A 193 -24.93 18.00 10.60
C SER A 193 -24.07 17.70 11.82
N ALA A 194 -22.91 17.05 11.64
CA ALA A 194 -21.98 16.76 12.73
C ALA A 194 -20.92 17.86 12.93
N MET A 195 -20.76 18.78 11.97
CA MET A 195 -19.85 19.91 12.10
C MET A 195 -20.37 20.91 13.14
N THR A 196 -19.50 21.38 14.01
CA THR A 196 -19.75 22.50 14.93
C THR A 196 -19.27 23.82 14.32
N ASN A 197 -19.69 24.93 14.90
CA ASN A 197 -19.26 26.29 14.49
C ASN A 197 -17.90 26.65 15.11
#